data_30c4931d47736b9ae370e090d7abe667
#
_entry.id   30c4931d47736b9ae370e090d7abe667
#
_cell.length_a   1.000
_cell.length_b   1.000
_cell.length_c   1.000
_cell.angle_alpha   90.00
_cell.angle_beta   90.00
_cell.angle_gamma   90.00
#
_symmetry.space_group_name_H-M   'P 1'
#
loop_
_entity.id
_entity.type
_entity.pdbx_description
1 polymer ?
#
loop_
_entity_poly.entity_id
_entity_poly.type
_entity_poly.pdbx_seq_one_letter_code
_entity_poly.pdbx_strand_id
1 'polypeptide(L)'
;TTLHPVVMKLNFPFITRKPSFCGRTLIEGHNTELLHRYVLAMALELKANAADLADCEVQAIRLGGGSASIINGSDLDHLLRLIRSCYHVAEDAPVTMRTCPADINGANMPFYNRSHVTRYDLELYSLEPLDFCTLDTLNYSEQMPYITHGFLRADRRDSMGFVLLYGKKTVSRWGFRHSVLEVTRRPVCHLLLQRCAGADMLDDAEAQAQLDEAAQLLTEAGFVQYLPRRWAKPGCEDKFWQGVANGMDVLAFGLSAYTRLDGMITTN
;
A
#
# COMPACT_ATOMS: atom_id res chain seq x y z
N THR A 1 -32.26 7.27 5.86
CA THR A 1 -31.24 7.49 6.91
C THR A 1 -29.92 7.68 6.22
N THR A 2 -29.18 8.74 6.55
CA THR A 2 -27.85 8.96 5.99
C THR A 2 -26.89 7.96 6.64
N LEU A 3 -26.19 7.15 5.85
CA LEU A 3 -25.19 6.21 6.34
C LEU A 3 -23.96 6.94 6.92
N HIS A 4 -23.33 6.36 7.93
CA HIS A 4 -22.12 6.88 8.55
C HIS A 4 -20.90 6.60 7.65
N PRO A 5 -20.17 7.61 7.12
CA PRO A 5 -19.05 7.38 6.23
C PRO A 5 -17.82 6.86 6.98
N VAL A 6 -17.25 5.75 6.50
CA VAL A 6 -16.08 5.10 7.09
C VAL A 6 -15.07 4.73 6.01
N VAL A 7 -13.84 4.46 6.41
CA VAL A 7 -12.86 3.79 5.56
C VAL A 7 -12.57 2.38 6.07
N MET A 8 -12.29 1.46 5.16
CA MET A 8 -12.06 0.04 5.51
C MET A 8 -10.62 -0.38 5.20
N LYS A 9 -10.01 -1.13 6.14
CA LYS A 9 -8.68 -1.71 5.96
C LYS A 9 -8.73 -3.22 6.16
N LEU A 10 -8.17 -3.96 5.22
CA LEU A 10 -7.83 -5.37 5.42
C LEU A 10 -6.33 -5.50 5.70
N ASN A 11 -6.00 -6.09 6.84
CA ASN A 11 -4.62 -6.22 7.28
C ASN A 11 -4.06 -7.60 6.95
N PHE A 12 -3.04 -7.64 6.08
CA PHE A 12 -2.30 -8.84 5.69
C PHE A 12 -0.87 -8.73 6.22
N PRO A 13 -0.58 -9.21 7.45
CA PRO A 13 0.73 -9.04 8.08
C PRO A 13 1.77 -10.04 7.53
N PHE A 14 1.75 -10.31 6.24
CA PHE A 14 2.62 -11.27 5.57
C PHE A 14 3.55 -10.58 4.57
N ILE A 15 4.73 -11.17 4.39
CA ILE A 15 5.69 -10.75 3.37
C ILE A 15 6.55 -11.96 2.97
N THR A 16 6.91 -12.05 1.70
CA THR A 16 7.76 -13.14 1.22
C THR A 16 9.15 -13.10 1.87
N ARG A 17 9.75 -11.91 1.94
CA ARG A 17 11.03 -11.65 2.59
C ARG A 17 10.99 -10.31 3.31
N LYS A 18 11.29 -10.32 4.61
CA LYS A 18 11.29 -9.11 5.42
C LYS A 18 12.64 -8.40 5.32
N PRO A 19 12.71 -7.16 4.84
CA PRO A 19 13.93 -6.39 4.85
C PRO A 19 14.38 -6.05 6.28
N SER A 20 15.69 -6.00 6.52
CA SER A 20 16.28 -5.71 7.83
C SER A 20 15.88 -4.34 8.40
N PHE A 21 15.58 -3.37 7.53
CA PHE A 21 15.15 -2.02 7.89
C PHE A 21 13.62 -1.88 8.07
N CYS A 22 12.87 -2.96 8.01
CA CYS A 22 11.41 -2.94 8.20
C CYS A 22 11.06 -3.00 9.68
N GLY A 23 10.59 -1.88 10.24
CA GLY A 23 10.13 -1.78 11.63
C GLY A 23 8.74 -2.41 11.89
N ARG A 24 8.07 -2.96 10.87
CA ARG A 24 6.75 -3.57 11.01
C ARG A 24 6.85 -5.01 11.55
N THR A 25 5.90 -5.42 12.37
CA THR A 25 5.73 -6.82 12.74
C THR A 25 5.06 -7.56 11.60
N LEU A 26 5.82 -8.40 10.91
CA LEU A 26 5.37 -9.16 9.74
C LEU A 26 5.74 -10.63 9.89
N ILE A 27 4.90 -11.49 9.35
CA ILE A 27 5.12 -12.93 9.22
C ILE A 27 5.83 -13.15 7.89
N GLU A 28 7.08 -13.62 7.97
CA GLU A 28 7.91 -13.89 6.79
C GLU A 28 7.68 -15.30 6.27
N GLY A 29 7.72 -15.46 4.97
CA GLY A 29 7.63 -16.71 4.26
C GLY A 29 6.37 -16.84 3.42
N HIS A 30 6.36 -17.89 2.59
CA HIS A 30 5.24 -18.21 1.71
C HIS A 30 4.71 -19.60 2.04
N ASN A 31 3.64 -19.67 2.82
CA ASN A 31 2.89 -20.88 3.10
C ASN A 31 1.47 -20.74 2.56
N THR A 32 1.21 -21.33 1.41
CA THR A 32 -0.06 -21.19 0.68
C THR A 32 -1.27 -21.62 1.51
N GLU A 33 -1.13 -22.70 2.29
CA GLU A 33 -2.23 -23.21 3.14
C GLU A 33 -2.52 -22.23 4.28
N LEU A 34 -1.50 -21.70 4.94
CA LEU A 34 -1.65 -20.71 5.99
C LEU A 34 -2.33 -19.44 5.46
N LEU A 35 -1.89 -18.97 4.29
CA LEU A 35 -2.46 -17.79 3.65
C LEU A 35 -3.93 -18.02 3.28
N HIS A 36 -4.28 -19.16 2.72
CA HIS A 36 -5.66 -19.48 2.39
C HIS A 36 -6.53 -19.56 3.67
N ARG A 37 -6.07 -20.24 4.71
CA ARG A 37 -6.77 -20.29 6.01
C ARG A 37 -6.96 -18.89 6.63
N TYR A 38 -5.97 -18.03 6.47
CA TYR A 38 -6.08 -16.64 6.92
C TYR A 38 -7.20 -15.88 6.18
N VAL A 39 -7.29 -16.06 4.86
CA VAL A 39 -8.37 -15.48 4.04
C VAL A 39 -9.74 -15.97 4.50
N LEU A 40 -9.87 -17.28 4.77
CA LEU A 40 -11.12 -17.86 5.28
C LEU A 40 -11.50 -17.29 6.64
N ALA A 41 -10.53 -17.12 7.56
CA ALA A 41 -10.77 -16.51 8.86
C ALA A 41 -11.21 -15.05 8.73
N MET A 42 -10.57 -14.27 7.87
CA MET A 42 -10.96 -12.89 7.57
C MET A 42 -12.37 -12.81 6.94
N ALA A 43 -12.73 -13.75 6.08
CA ALA A 43 -14.07 -13.83 5.51
C ALA A 43 -15.14 -14.10 6.58
N LEU A 44 -14.84 -14.92 7.58
CA LEU A 44 -15.75 -15.16 8.74
C LEU A 44 -15.85 -13.90 9.61
N GLU A 45 -14.75 -13.23 9.88
CA GLU A 45 -14.71 -11.97 10.63
C GLU A 45 -15.56 -10.88 9.94
N LEU A 46 -15.41 -10.71 8.63
CA LEU A 46 -16.22 -9.77 7.84
C LEU A 46 -17.71 -10.09 7.93
N LYS A 47 -18.10 -11.36 7.80
CA LYS A 47 -19.52 -11.77 7.90
C LYS A 47 -20.07 -11.54 9.30
N ALA A 48 -19.29 -11.84 10.33
CA ALA A 48 -19.75 -11.73 11.72
C ALA A 48 -20.03 -10.27 12.13
N ASN A 49 -19.30 -9.31 11.58
CA ASN A 49 -19.44 -7.89 11.91
C ASN A 49 -20.42 -7.13 10.99
N ALA A 50 -20.90 -7.74 9.91
CA ALA A 50 -21.65 -7.02 8.88
C ALA A 50 -22.99 -6.45 9.40
N ALA A 51 -23.68 -7.16 10.28
CA ALA A 51 -24.96 -6.71 10.83
C ALA A 51 -24.81 -5.49 11.76
N ASP A 52 -23.76 -5.48 12.58
CA ASP A 52 -23.46 -4.39 13.51
C ASP A 52 -22.96 -3.12 12.82
N LEU A 53 -22.53 -3.24 11.56
CA LEU A 53 -21.97 -2.16 10.74
C LEU A 53 -22.90 -1.78 9.57
N ALA A 54 -24.17 -2.17 9.64
CA ALA A 54 -25.14 -1.95 8.56
C ALA A 54 -25.50 -0.48 8.33
N ASP A 55 -25.22 0.40 9.28
CA ASP A 55 -25.40 1.86 9.19
C ASP A 55 -24.16 2.59 8.64
N CYS A 56 -23.05 1.88 8.38
CA CYS A 56 -21.82 2.43 7.84
C CYS A 56 -21.79 2.35 6.30
N GLU A 57 -21.20 3.36 5.65
CA GLU A 57 -20.88 3.34 4.22
C GLU A 57 -19.36 3.45 3.99
N VAL A 58 -18.80 2.45 3.34
CA VAL A 58 -17.36 2.37 3.06
C VAL A 58 -17.00 3.26 1.89
N GLN A 59 -16.22 4.32 2.15
CA GLN A 59 -15.79 5.32 1.17
C GLN A 59 -14.48 4.96 0.46
N ALA A 60 -13.65 4.11 1.05
CA ALA A 60 -12.41 3.61 0.46
C ALA A 60 -11.97 2.31 1.15
N ILE A 61 -11.36 1.41 0.40
CA ILE A 61 -10.82 0.14 0.90
C ILE A 61 -9.29 0.14 0.71
N ARG A 62 -8.57 -0.22 1.77
CA ARG A 62 -7.11 -0.39 1.72
C ARG A 62 -6.70 -1.80 2.09
N LEU A 63 -5.95 -2.44 1.19
CA LEU A 63 -5.34 -3.75 1.40
C LEU A 63 -3.85 -3.53 1.76
N GLY A 64 -3.45 -3.90 2.97
CA GLY A 64 -2.10 -3.60 3.45
C GLY A 64 -1.73 -4.31 4.74
N GLY A 65 -0.79 -3.74 5.49
CA GLY A 65 -0.14 -4.36 6.65
C GLY A 65 1.26 -4.81 6.27
N GLY A 66 1.37 -5.94 5.59
CA GLY A 66 2.51 -6.38 4.81
C GLY A 66 2.25 -6.18 3.32
N SER A 67 2.53 -7.20 2.51
CA SER A 67 2.19 -7.23 1.09
C SER A 67 0.89 -8.01 0.88
N ALA A 68 -0.19 -7.30 0.53
CA ALA A 68 -1.47 -7.95 0.28
C ALA A 68 -1.43 -8.86 -0.97
N SER A 69 -0.51 -8.59 -1.88
CA SER A 69 -0.33 -9.36 -3.12
C SER A 69 0.28 -10.75 -2.93
N ILE A 70 0.76 -11.08 -1.73
CA ILE A 70 1.17 -12.47 -1.39
C ILE A 70 -0.02 -13.44 -1.37
N ILE A 71 -1.24 -12.92 -1.19
CA ILE A 71 -2.47 -13.69 -1.22
C ILE A 71 -2.80 -14.05 -2.67
N ASN A 72 -3.29 -15.26 -2.89
CA ASN A 72 -3.75 -15.69 -4.19
C ASN A 72 -4.81 -14.71 -4.75
N GLY A 73 -4.70 -14.35 -6.03
CA GLY A 73 -5.61 -13.38 -6.64
C GLY A 73 -7.06 -13.78 -6.58
N SER A 74 -7.40 -15.08 -6.69
CA SER A 74 -8.77 -15.57 -6.56
C SER A 74 -9.33 -15.43 -5.14
N ASP A 75 -8.49 -15.64 -4.12
CA ASP A 75 -8.88 -15.48 -2.71
C ASP A 75 -9.13 -14.00 -2.40
N LEU A 76 -8.28 -13.11 -2.91
CA LEU A 76 -8.46 -11.68 -2.75
C LEU A 76 -9.73 -11.19 -3.46
N ASP A 77 -9.99 -11.66 -4.68
CA ASP A 77 -11.23 -11.38 -5.42
C ASP A 77 -12.47 -11.83 -4.62
N HIS A 78 -12.40 -13.01 -4.01
CA HIS A 78 -13.47 -13.51 -3.15
C HIS A 78 -13.74 -12.57 -1.97
N LEU A 79 -12.71 -12.11 -1.25
CA LEU A 79 -12.87 -11.16 -0.13
C LEU A 79 -13.49 -9.83 -0.58
N LEU A 80 -13.04 -9.27 -1.69
CA LEU A 80 -13.57 -7.99 -2.19
C LEU A 80 -15.02 -8.11 -2.66
N ARG A 81 -15.41 -9.24 -3.26
CA ARG A 81 -16.82 -9.51 -3.57
C ARG A 81 -17.66 -9.70 -2.31
N LEU A 82 -17.13 -10.38 -1.30
CA LEU A 82 -17.80 -10.57 -0.02
C LEU A 82 -18.06 -9.21 0.66
N ILE A 83 -17.09 -8.32 0.68
CA ILE A 83 -17.27 -6.97 1.24
C ILE A 83 -18.42 -6.25 0.54
N ARG A 84 -18.43 -6.24 -0.80
CA ARG A 84 -19.51 -5.58 -1.56
C ARG A 84 -20.88 -6.23 -1.38
N SER A 85 -20.94 -7.50 -0.97
CA SER A 85 -22.22 -8.19 -0.70
C SER A 85 -22.73 -7.99 0.73
N CYS A 86 -21.85 -7.71 1.69
CA CYS A 86 -22.18 -7.64 3.11
C CYS A 86 -22.19 -6.21 3.67
N TYR A 87 -21.56 -5.26 3.00
CA TYR A 87 -21.41 -3.87 3.46
C TYR A 87 -21.94 -2.89 2.41
N HIS A 88 -22.41 -1.75 2.87
CA HIS A 88 -22.63 -0.61 1.97
C HIS A 88 -21.28 -0.06 1.56
N VAL A 89 -20.94 -0.18 0.30
CA VAL A 89 -19.70 0.35 -0.30
C VAL A 89 -20.09 1.40 -1.33
N ALA A 90 -19.56 2.61 -1.22
CA ALA A 90 -19.83 3.67 -2.19
C ALA A 90 -19.42 3.21 -3.60
N GLU A 91 -20.20 3.58 -4.60
CA GLU A 91 -20.02 3.11 -5.98
C GLU A 91 -18.63 3.45 -6.53
N ASP A 92 -18.09 4.61 -6.18
CA ASP A 92 -16.78 5.10 -6.56
C ASP A 92 -15.67 4.81 -5.53
N ALA A 93 -15.94 3.98 -4.51
CA ALA A 93 -14.97 3.68 -3.46
C ALA A 93 -13.71 3.04 -4.05
N PRO A 94 -12.54 3.69 -3.96
CA PRO A 94 -11.31 3.12 -4.48
C PRO A 94 -10.84 1.96 -3.62
N VAL A 95 -10.21 0.98 -4.26
CA VAL A 95 -9.50 -0.12 -3.62
C VAL A 95 -8.01 0.04 -3.89
N THR A 96 -7.23 0.36 -2.87
CA THR A 96 -5.78 0.51 -2.99
C THR A 96 -5.07 -0.68 -2.35
N MET A 97 -4.06 -1.21 -3.03
CA MET A 97 -3.33 -2.41 -2.60
C MET A 97 -1.84 -2.13 -2.49
N ARG A 98 -1.26 -2.44 -1.33
CA ARG A 98 0.19 -2.47 -1.16
C ARG A 98 0.73 -3.81 -1.67
N THR A 99 1.75 -3.77 -2.50
CA THR A 99 2.21 -4.95 -3.25
C THR A 99 3.73 -4.94 -3.43
N CYS A 100 4.31 -6.14 -3.48
CA CYS A 100 5.69 -6.31 -3.92
C CYS A 100 5.74 -6.42 -5.45
N PRO A 101 6.79 -5.91 -6.11
CA PRO A 101 6.91 -6.00 -7.57
C PRO A 101 6.77 -7.42 -8.12
N ALA A 102 7.39 -8.41 -7.47
CA ALA A 102 7.35 -9.82 -7.91
C ALA A 102 5.94 -10.43 -7.96
N ASP A 103 5.00 -9.87 -7.19
CA ASP A 103 3.61 -10.36 -7.14
C ASP A 103 2.75 -9.78 -8.26
N ILE A 104 3.21 -8.74 -8.94
CA ILE A 104 2.56 -8.15 -10.11
C ILE A 104 2.89 -9.00 -11.34
N ASN A 105 2.17 -10.07 -11.51
CA ASN A 105 2.42 -11.07 -12.56
C ASN A 105 1.15 -11.45 -13.32
N GLY A 106 1.33 -12.23 -14.40
CA GLY A 106 0.24 -12.62 -15.28
C GLY A 106 -0.82 -13.54 -14.65
N ALA A 107 -0.49 -14.19 -13.52
CA ALA A 107 -1.44 -15.05 -12.83
C ALA A 107 -2.39 -14.24 -11.93
N ASN A 108 -1.89 -13.22 -11.25
CA ASN A 108 -2.65 -12.44 -10.27
C ASN A 108 -3.38 -11.23 -10.87
N MET A 109 -2.76 -10.51 -11.81
CA MET A 109 -3.31 -9.27 -12.36
C MET A 109 -4.74 -9.38 -12.93
N PRO A 110 -5.13 -10.47 -13.64
CA PRO A 110 -6.50 -10.60 -14.11
C PRO A 110 -7.55 -10.63 -13.00
N PHE A 111 -7.19 -11.21 -11.82
CA PHE A 111 -8.08 -11.21 -10.66
C PHE A 111 -8.17 -9.82 -10.03
N TYR A 112 -7.04 -9.14 -9.86
CA TYR A 112 -7.01 -7.80 -9.27
C TYR A 112 -7.79 -6.79 -10.12
N ASN A 113 -7.64 -6.82 -11.44
CA ASN A 113 -8.38 -5.96 -12.36
C ASN A 113 -9.89 -6.24 -12.29
N ARG A 114 -10.30 -7.52 -12.29
CA ARG A 114 -11.70 -7.92 -12.16
C ARG A 114 -12.31 -7.53 -10.82
N SER A 115 -11.52 -7.55 -9.75
CA SER A 115 -11.94 -7.17 -8.40
C SER A 115 -12.01 -5.65 -8.21
N HIS A 116 -11.76 -4.88 -9.26
CA HIS A 116 -11.74 -3.41 -9.23
C HIS A 116 -10.71 -2.84 -8.24
N VAL A 117 -9.52 -3.44 -8.18
CA VAL A 117 -8.37 -2.79 -7.54
C VAL A 117 -8.01 -1.57 -8.39
N THR A 118 -8.09 -0.39 -7.78
CA THR A 118 -7.94 0.89 -8.49
C THR A 118 -6.51 1.40 -8.48
N ARG A 119 -5.68 0.98 -7.51
CA ARG A 119 -4.27 1.37 -7.43
C ARG A 119 -3.41 0.31 -6.75
N TYR A 120 -2.21 0.14 -7.29
CA TYR A 120 -1.14 -0.72 -6.77
C TYR A 120 0.01 0.16 -6.27
N ASP A 121 0.26 0.15 -4.96
CA ASP A 121 1.40 0.85 -4.34
C ASP A 121 2.58 -0.13 -4.25
N LEU A 122 3.51 -0.06 -5.20
CA LEU A 122 4.69 -0.95 -5.27
C LEU A 122 5.73 -0.56 -4.21
N GLU A 123 6.11 -1.50 -3.37
CA GLU A 123 7.20 -1.36 -2.41
C GLU A 123 8.56 -1.54 -3.11
N LEU A 124 9.08 -0.47 -3.67
CA LEU A 124 10.34 -0.52 -4.41
C LEU A 124 11.56 -0.21 -3.55
N TYR A 125 11.34 0.57 -2.48
CA TYR A 125 12.36 1.09 -1.57
C TYR A 125 13.40 2.00 -2.23
N SER A 126 14.03 1.61 -3.34
CA SER A 126 14.96 2.42 -4.13
C SER A 126 14.85 2.05 -5.61
N LEU A 127 15.18 2.97 -6.48
CA LEU A 127 15.36 2.76 -7.93
C LEU A 127 16.84 2.94 -8.35
N GLU A 128 17.73 3.07 -7.39
CA GLU A 128 19.17 3.11 -7.63
C GLU A 128 19.74 1.69 -7.61
N PRO A 129 20.40 1.24 -8.70
CA PRO A 129 20.92 -0.13 -8.80
C PRO A 129 21.85 -0.55 -7.66
N LEU A 130 22.66 0.36 -7.14
CA LEU A 130 23.59 0.07 -6.05
C LEU A 130 22.88 -0.08 -4.69
N ASP A 131 21.82 0.66 -4.46
CA ASP A 131 21.05 0.58 -3.21
C ASP A 131 20.37 -0.78 -3.05
N PHE A 132 19.92 -1.40 -4.12
CA PHE A 132 19.28 -2.72 -4.07
C PHE A 132 20.21 -3.80 -3.52
N CYS A 133 21.49 -3.70 -3.80
CA CYS A 133 22.50 -4.63 -3.25
C CYS A 133 22.68 -4.48 -1.74
N THR A 134 22.32 -3.34 -1.16
CA THR A 134 22.49 -3.03 0.27
C THR A 134 21.22 -3.20 1.10
N LEU A 135 20.07 -3.30 0.48
CA LEU A 135 18.77 -3.31 1.15
C LEU A 135 18.17 -4.71 1.37
N ASP A 136 18.91 -5.79 1.14
CA ASP A 136 18.46 -7.19 1.30
C ASP A 136 17.16 -7.53 0.54
N THR A 137 16.86 -6.82 -0.54
CA THR A 137 15.69 -7.04 -1.40
C THR A 137 16.10 -7.67 -2.72
N LEU A 138 15.14 -7.85 -3.63
CA LEU A 138 15.45 -8.18 -5.02
C LEU A 138 16.37 -7.11 -5.61
N ASN A 139 17.38 -7.51 -6.37
CA ASN A 139 18.24 -6.56 -7.04
C ASN A 139 17.50 -5.82 -8.16
N TYR A 140 18.08 -4.72 -8.63
CA TYR A 140 17.46 -3.86 -9.63
C TYR A 140 17.04 -4.62 -10.90
N SER A 141 17.91 -5.49 -11.41
CA SER A 141 17.64 -6.25 -12.64
C SER A 141 16.51 -7.26 -12.47
N GLU A 142 16.34 -7.80 -11.27
CA GLU A 142 15.23 -8.70 -10.94
C GLU A 142 13.89 -7.97 -10.77
N GLN A 143 13.89 -6.75 -10.25
CA GLN A 143 12.66 -5.97 -10.04
C GLN A 143 12.14 -5.28 -11.31
N MET A 144 13.01 -4.80 -12.16
CA MET A 144 12.62 -3.99 -13.34
C MET A 144 11.64 -4.69 -14.28
N PRO A 145 11.77 -6.00 -14.59
CA PRO A 145 10.77 -6.70 -15.39
C PRO A 145 9.37 -6.67 -14.76
N TYR A 146 9.25 -6.86 -13.44
CA TYR A 146 7.97 -6.84 -12.74
C TYR A 146 7.34 -5.46 -12.72
N ILE A 147 8.14 -4.41 -12.49
CA ILE A 147 7.66 -3.03 -12.56
C ILE A 147 7.11 -2.72 -13.96
N THR A 148 7.85 -3.08 -15.00
CA THR A 148 7.41 -2.89 -16.40
C THR A 148 6.12 -3.67 -16.68
N HIS A 149 6.02 -4.92 -16.25
CA HIS A 149 4.83 -5.72 -16.40
C HIS A 149 3.62 -5.13 -15.65
N GLY A 150 3.83 -4.54 -14.46
CA GLY A 150 2.79 -3.85 -13.70
C GLY A 150 2.17 -2.72 -14.52
N PHE A 151 3.00 -1.86 -15.11
CA PHE A 151 2.52 -0.76 -15.97
C PHE A 151 1.79 -1.24 -17.22
N LEU A 152 2.22 -2.35 -17.81
CA LEU A 152 1.60 -2.90 -19.02
C LEU A 152 0.27 -3.62 -18.76
N ARG A 153 0.06 -4.13 -17.55
CA ARG A 153 -1.09 -4.98 -17.19
C ARG A 153 -2.14 -4.29 -16.35
N ALA A 154 -1.83 -3.13 -15.76
CA ALA A 154 -2.82 -2.33 -15.09
C ALA A 154 -3.84 -1.79 -16.10
N ASP A 155 -5.13 -1.92 -15.79
CA ASP A 155 -6.22 -1.44 -16.66
C ASP A 155 -6.17 0.07 -16.87
N ARG A 156 -5.61 0.79 -15.90
CA ARG A 156 -5.50 2.25 -15.92
C ARG A 156 -4.05 2.67 -15.75
N ARG A 157 -3.61 3.63 -16.57
CA ARG A 157 -2.25 4.19 -16.49
C ARG A 157 -1.99 4.97 -15.19
N ASP A 158 -3.05 5.52 -14.59
CA ASP A 158 -3.02 6.28 -13.33
C ASP A 158 -3.20 5.39 -12.08
N SER A 159 -3.06 4.06 -12.22
CA SER A 159 -3.27 3.10 -11.15
C SER A 159 -1.99 2.68 -10.41
N MET A 160 -0.83 3.22 -10.76
CA MET A 160 0.44 2.83 -10.15
C MET A 160 0.95 3.89 -9.19
N GLY A 161 1.24 3.45 -7.96
CA GLY A 161 1.94 4.22 -6.94
C GLY A 161 3.24 3.52 -6.54
N PHE A 162 4.18 4.29 -5.98
CA PHE A 162 5.44 3.75 -5.47
C PHE A 162 5.60 4.08 -3.99
N VAL A 163 6.36 3.22 -3.30
CA VAL A 163 6.86 3.46 -1.95
C VAL A 163 8.38 3.47 -2.02
N LEU A 164 8.99 4.62 -1.74
CA LEU A 164 10.44 4.77 -1.65
C LEU A 164 10.88 5.00 -0.20
N LEU A 165 12.04 4.49 0.15
CA LEU A 165 12.65 4.68 1.46
C LEU A 165 13.54 5.92 1.49
N TYR A 166 13.59 6.57 2.66
CA TYR A 166 14.54 7.65 2.94
C TYR A 166 15.09 7.55 4.36
N GLY A 167 16.18 8.26 4.62
CA GLY A 167 16.75 8.39 5.96
C GLY A 167 17.65 7.24 6.39
N LYS A 168 18.21 6.44 5.46
CA LYS A 168 19.18 5.38 5.76
C LYS A 168 20.58 5.78 5.28
N LYS A 169 21.62 5.57 6.13
CA LYS A 169 23.01 5.92 5.80
C LYS A 169 23.59 5.16 4.60
N THR A 170 23.11 3.93 4.38
CA THR A 170 23.55 3.09 3.26
C THR A 170 22.93 3.49 1.91
N VAL A 171 21.88 4.32 1.93
CA VAL A 171 21.30 4.91 0.72
C VAL A 171 21.93 6.28 0.52
N SER A 172 22.78 6.43 -0.49
CA SER A 172 23.43 7.70 -0.77
C SER A 172 22.40 8.79 -1.08
N ARG A 173 22.76 10.06 -0.77
CA ARG A 173 21.90 11.20 -1.15
C ARG A 173 21.65 11.22 -2.65
N TRP A 174 22.65 10.90 -3.44
CA TRP A 174 22.52 10.82 -4.89
C TRP A 174 21.57 9.70 -5.32
N GLY A 175 21.70 8.51 -4.73
CA GLY A 175 20.81 7.37 -5.02
C GLY A 175 19.36 7.64 -4.67
N PHE A 176 19.09 8.31 -3.53
CA PHE A 176 17.76 8.75 -3.18
C PHE A 176 17.21 9.78 -4.19
N ARG A 177 18.00 10.81 -4.51
CA ARG A 177 17.63 11.80 -5.54
C ARG A 177 17.35 11.14 -6.89
N HIS A 178 18.20 10.21 -7.33
CA HIS A 178 18.01 9.46 -8.57
C HIS A 178 16.69 8.68 -8.54
N SER A 179 16.38 7.99 -7.45
CA SER A 179 15.13 7.26 -7.29
C SER A 179 13.90 8.17 -7.42
N VAL A 180 13.93 9.36 -6.83
CA VAL A 180 12.83 10.33 -6.95
C VAL A 180 12.70 10.82 -8.40
N LEU A 181 13.80 11.12 -9.08
CA LEU A 181 13.78 11.51 -10.50
C LEU A 181 13.23 10.41 -11.40
N GLU A 182 13.58 9.15 -11.13
CA GLU A 182 13.05 8.01 -11.89
C GLU A 182 11.54 7.84 -11.70
N VAL A 183 11.00 8.16 -10.51
CA VAL A 183 9.54 8.21 -10.30
C VAL A 183 8.89 9.25 -11.21
N THR A 184 9.46 10.45 -11.29
CA THR A 184 8.88 11.55 -12.09
C THR A 184 8.85 11.27 -13.59
N ARG A 185 9.70 10.38 -14.07
CA ARG A 185 9.82 9.97 -15.49
C ARG A 185 8.91 8.82 -15.88
N ARG A 186 8.22 8.21 -14.92
CA ARG A 186 7.34 7.05 -15.13
C ARG A 186 5.87 7.46 -15.01
N PRO A 187 4.93 6.67 -15.55
CA PRO A 187 3.50 6.92 -15.39
C PRO A 187 3.00 6.55 -13.99
N VAL A 188 3.66 7.10 -12.98
CA VAL A 188 3.31 6.93 -11.55
C VAL A 188 2.42 8.09 -11.13
N CYS A 189 1.31 7.77 -10.48
CA CYS A 189 0.35 8.78 -10.03
C CYS A 189 0.47 9.12 -8.54
N HIS A 190 1.10 8.24 -7.74
CA HIS A 190 1.16 8.38 -6.28
C HIS A 190 2.54 7.96 -5.75
N LEU A 191 3.05 8.66 -4.74
CA LEU A 191 4.30 8.34 -4.07
C LEU A 191 4.16 8.47 -2.55
N LEU A 192 4.58 7.43 -1.84
CA LEU A 192 4.84 7.46 -0.41
C LEU A 192 6.34 7.46 -0.16
N LEU A 193 6.84 8.46 0.55
CA LEU A 193 8.20 8.47 1.09
C LEU A 193 8.16 7.89 2.51
N GLN A 194 8.70 6.68 2.70
CA GLN A 194 8.68 5.99 3.98
C GLN A 194 10.02 6.12 4.69
N ARG A 195 10.00 6.61 5.93
CA ARG A 195 11.21 6.63 6.79
C ARG A 195 11.67 5.20 7.04
N CYS A 196 12.96 4.93 6.87
CA CYS A 196 13.56 3.67 7.30
C CYS A 196 13.49 3.54 8.83
N ALA A 197 13.51 2.32 9.33
CA ALA A 197 13.60 1.99 10.74
C ALA A 197 14.81 1.06 10.99
N GLY A 198 15.25 0.95 12.24
CA GLY A 198 16.35 0.07 12.64
C GLY A 198 17.69 0.79 12.79
N ALA A 199 18.79 0.07 12.59
CA ALA A 199 20.15 0.62 12.68
C ALA A 199 20.52 1.45 11.44
N ASP A 200 21.58 2.24 11.56
CA ASP A 200 22.18 3.02 10.47
C ASP A 200 21.24 4.06 9.84
N MET A 201 20.46 4.73 10.69
CA MET A 201 19.60 5.83 10.28
C MET A 201 20.39 7.14 10.19
N LEU A 202 20.05 7.97 9.20
CA LEU A 202 20.43 9.37 9.18
C LEU A 202 19.79 10.10 10.38
N ASP A 203 20.43 11.14 10.85
CA ASP A 203 19.81 12.04 11.82
C ASP A 203 18.57 12.75 11.20
N ASP A 204 17.82 13.43 12.04
CA ASP A 204 16.56 14.03 11.59
C ASP A 204 16.79 15.21 10.64
N ALA A 205 17.89 15.95 10.78
CA ALA A 205 18.22 17.08 9.89
C ALA A 205 18.60 16.59 8.48
N GLU A 206 19.45 15.58 8.42
CA GLU A 206 19.86 14.96 7.15
C GLU A 206 18.66 14.30 6.44
N ALA A 207 17.82 13.59 7.20
CA ALA A 207 16.62 12.98 6.65
C ALA A 207 15.58 14.01 6.17
N GLN A 208 15.46 15.14 6.88
CA GLN A 208 14.60 16.25 6.46
C GLN A 208 15.14 16.88 5.16
N ALA A 209 16.46 17.04 5.03
CA ALA A 209 17.06 17.54 3.80
C ALA A 209 16.78 16.65 2.59
N GLN A 210 16.72 15.32 2.77
CA GLN A 210 16.27 14.41 1.71
C GLN A 210 14.80 14.66 1.33
N LEU A 211 13.91 14.87 2.32
CA LEU A 211 12.49 15.17 2.05
C LEU A 211 12.32 16.51 1.33
N ASP A 212 13.06 17.54 1.73
CA ASP A 212 12.98 18.87 1.10
C ASP A 212 13.43 18.82 -0.37
N GLU A 213 14.50 18.09 -0.66
CA GLU A 213 14.95 17.87 -2.04
C GLU A 213 13.92 17.08 -2.86
N ALA A 214 13.34 16.04 -2.28
CA ALA A 214 12.27 15.28 -2.93
C ALA A 214 11.04 16.15 -3.18
N ALA A 215 10.65 16.97 -2.23
CA ALA A 215 9.52 17.90 -2.35
C ALA A 215 9.68 18.86 -3.55
N GLN A 216 10.87 19.43 -3.72
CA GLN A 216 11.17 20.27 -4.87
C GLN A 216 11.01 19.52 -6.19
N LEU A 217 11.66 18.38 -6.33
CA LEU A 217 11.64 17.57 -7.56
C LEU A 217 10.23 17.10 -7.93
N LEU A 218 9.45 16.67 -6.92
CA LEU A 218 8.09 16.19 -7.12
C LEU A 218 7.16 17.35 -7.51
N THR A 219 7.29 18.51 -6.88
CA THR A 219 6.50 19.69 -7.23
C THR A 219 6.78 20.13 -8.66
N GLU A 220 8.05 20.21 -9.07
CA GLU A 220 8.45 20.54 -10.45
C GLU A 220 7.86 19.55 -11.46
N ALA A 221 7.70 18.28 -11.06
CA ALA A 221 7.09 17.25 -11.88
C ALA A 221 5.55 17.20 -11.80
N GLY A 222 4.92 18.16 -11.12
CA GLY A 222 3.46 18.29 -11.02
C GLY A 222 2.79 17.32 -10.03
N PHE A 223 3.53 16.80 -9.05
CA PHE A 223 2.94 16.16 -7.88
C PHE A 223 2.57 17.19 -6.83
N VAL A 224 1.53 16.91 -6.05
CA VAL A 224 1.09 17.72 -4.92
C VAL A 224 1.23 16.91 -3.64
N GLN A 225 1.84 17.49 -2.62
CA GLN A 225 1.85 16.89 -1.30
C GLN A 225 0.48 17.10 -0.64
N TYR A 226 -0.29 16.03 -0.45
CA TYR A 226 -1.63 16.11 0.14
C TYR A 226 -1.67 15.66 1.61
N LEU A 227 -0.66 14.89 2.05
CA LEU A 227 -0.44 14.50 3.44
C LEU A 227 1.08 14.40 3.72
N PRO A 228 1.52 14.38 4.98
CA PRO A 228 2.94 14.21 5.30
C PRO A 228 3.53 12.99 4.58
N ARG A 229 4.58 13.21 3.80
CA ARG A 229 5.30 12.18 3.01
C ARG A 229 4.46 11.46 1.93
N ARG A 230 3.29 11.99 1.58
CA ARG A 230 2.41 11.46 0.54
C ARG A 230 2.20 12.48 -0.56
N TRP A 231 2.52 12.07 -1.75
CA TRP A 231 2.49 12.89 -2.95
C TRP A 231 1.62 12.21 -4.00
N ALA A 232 0.85 13.00 -4.74
CA ALA A 232 0.01 12.48 -5.81
C ALA A 232 -0.06 13.46 -6.97
N LYS A 233 -0.31 12.94 -8.18
CA LYS A 233 -0.87 13.75 -9.25
C LYS A 233 -2.28 14.17 -8.85
N PRO A 234 -2.77 15.35 -9.24
CA PRO A 234 -4.13 15.79 -8.93
C PRO A 234 -5.17 14.73 -9.31
N GLY A 235 -6.04 14.37 -8.37
CA GLY A 235 -7.06 13.33 -8.51
C GLY A 235 -6.59 11.89 -8.23
N CYS A 236 -5.31 11.71 -7.87
CA CYS A 236 -4.74 10.40 -7.51
C CYS A 236 -4.43 10.27 -6.00
N GLU A 237 -4.96 11.18 -5.18
CA GLU A 237 -4.80 11.13 -3.74
C GLU A 237 -5.41 9.84 -3.16
N ASP A 238 -4.84 9.33 -2.08
CA ASP A 238 -5.36 8.15 -1.40
C ASP A 238 -6.56 8.53 -0.50
N LYS A 239 -7.77 8.27 -0.97
CA LYS A 239 -9.01 8.58 -0.24
C LYS A 239 -9.07 7.92 1.15
N PHE A 240 -8.47 6.73 1.32
CA PHE A 240 -8.37 6.08 2.64
C PHE A 240 -7.60 6.95 3.64
N TRP A 241 -6.39 7.39 3.27
CA TRP A 241 -5.56 8.20 4.16
C TRP A 241 -6.06 9.63 4.33
N GLN A 242 -6.70 10.20 3.30
CA GLN A 242 -7.42 11.47 3.45
C GLN A 242 -8.57 11.35 4.44
N GLY A 243 -9.36 10.28 4.35
CA GLY A 243 -10.43 10.00 5.29
C GLY A 243 -9.92 9.89 6.73
N VAL A 244 -8.85 9.11 6.94
CA VAL A 244 -8.20 8.97 8.26
C VAL A 244 -7.71 10.33 8.81
N ALA A 245 -7.06 11.13 7.97
CA ALA A 245 -6.55 12.45 8.35
C ALA A 245 -7.66 13.45 8.68
N ASN A 246 -8.80 13.33 8.02
CA ASN A 246 -9.99 14.14 8.28
C ASN A 246 -10.87 13.62 9.43
N GLY A 247 -10.40 12.61 10.17
CA GLY A 247 -11.10 12.08 11.34
C GLY A 247 -12.17 11.03 11.03
N MET A 248 -12.29 10.58 9.80
CA MET A 248 -13.23 9.51 9.42
C MET A 248 -12.92 8.23 10.18
N ASP A 249 -13.94 7.52 10.62
CA ASP A 249 -13.80 6.25 11.31
C ASP A 249 -13.19 5.16 10.42
N VAL A 250 -12.52 4.19 11.06
CA VAL A 250 -11.76 3.13 10.39
C VAL A 250 -12.29 1.78 10.81
N LEU A 251 -12.83 1.02 9.89
CA LEU A 251 -13.13 -0.40 10.09
C LEU A 251 -11.92 -1.21 9.64
N ALA A 252 -11.35 -2.01 10.53
CA ALA A 252 -10.16 -2.78 10.21
C ALA A 252 -10.34 -4.26 10.57
N PHE A 253 -9.94 -5.14 9.65
CA PHE A 253 -10.10 -6.59 9.75
C PHE A 253 -8.76 -7.28 9.59
N GLY A 254 -8.61 -8.43 10.25
CA GLY A 254 -7.41 -9.26 10.24
C GLY A 254 -6.47 -9.02 11.42
N LEU A 255 -5.48 -9.88 11.56
CA LEU A 255 -4.53 -9.90 12.68
C LEU A 255 -3.82 -8.54 12.85
N SER A 256 -3.75 -8.07 14.09
CA SER A 256 -3.16 -6.77 14.45
C SER A 256 -3.82 -5.56 13.78
N ALA A 257 -5.03 -5.72 13.28
CA ALA A 257 -5.84 -4.61 12.83
C ALA A 257 -6.45 -3.88 14.04
N TYR A 258 -6.72 -2.59 13.89
CA TYR A 258 -7.49 -1.83 14.87
C TYR A 258 -8.59 -1.04 14.19
N THR A 259 -9.79 -1.21 14.70
CA THR A 259 -10.98 -0.45 14.33
C THR A 259 -11.08 0.77 15.23
N ARG A 260 -11.36 1.93 14.65
CA ARG A 260 -11.78 3.13 15.35
C ARG A 260 -13.19 3.48 14.89
N LEU A 261 -14.16 3.40 15.78
CA LEU A 261 -15.56 3.68 15.50
C LEU A 261 -16.16 4.40 16.70
N ASP A 262 -16.83 5.53 16.48
CA ASP A 262 -17.48 6.34 17.52
C ASP A 262 -16.55 6.70 18.70
N GLY A 263 -15.28 6.99 18.41
CA GLY A 263 -14.27 7.33 19.40
C GLY A 263 -13.71 6.14 20.19
N MET A 264 -14.20 4.93 19.97
CA MET A 264 -13.65 3.71 20.57
C MET A 264 -12.62 3.06 19.64
N ILE A 265 -11.58 2.46 20.24
CA ILE A 265 -10.56 1.69 19.50
C ILE A 265 -10.64 0.25 19.99
N THR A 266 -10.82 -0.67 19.05
CA THR A 266 -10.75 -2.11 19.28
C THR A 266 -9.64 -2.73 18.44
N THR A 267 -8.96 -3.73 18.97
CA THR A 267 -7.86 -4.45 18.29
C THR A 267 -8.19 -5.91 18.13
N ASN A 268 -7.76 -6.48 17.02
CA ASN A 268 -7.86 -7.90 16.71
C ASN A 268 -6.59 -8.66 17.08
#